data_1ceacb8df7eaa17610163a0192d6688a
#
_entry.id   1ceacb8df7eaa17610163a0192d6688a
#
_cell.length_a   1.000
_cell.length_b   1.000
_cell.length_c   1.000
_cell.angle_alpha   90.00
_cell.angle_beta   90.00
_cell.angle_gamma   90.00
#
_symmetry.space_group_name_H-M   'P 1'
#
loop_
_entity.id
_entity.type
_entity.pdbx_description
1 polymer ?
#
loop_
_entity_poly.entity_id
_entity_poly.type
_entity_poly.pdbx_seq_one_letter_code
_entity_poly.pdbx_strand_id
1 'polypeptide(L)'
;MRNWLRRVTQPLLARSVAQIPAQIPAQMVVVASLVMAVGGGLPAHAISDGEKHYNELKRKNAFYDDPEWTAYVRAIGKRLIDTNKIKGDFHFNIIDDEHFNAYAMRGGYVFIHRGLIASLNSEGELAGIIGHEIGHITGRHIQRRLRINRVGRVAGFVGSVFTGTGAVGSLVDATTATLSSGYGRELELEADSYGGKYLVAAGYNPMSMIDGIQVLKDRELFEKSKPNAIPRYHGLFTTHPKNDKRLHELVLANQHLMPDELADPVGDFWDLMDGMVYGDESATGLVKGSTYYHSVLRVVVEFPKDWGVINTGKAIEGGSPQGDAAGMIVVQRQGGGKAKTPEKYLVETLKRDDLTNPEELTVNSYPAYMAEAPVTGSESKLRLIATVLKDGDFYLLKGDSGPDGDPAVFRRQFRETLESFRTMTAADARLANGQTIKVIVAEPGMTYRALAKKSSIKRDGENILRVINGDHPYGEPTAGDYIKIVE
;
A
#
# COMPACT_ATOMS: atom_id res chain seq x y z
N MET A 1 38.73 -51.54 18.19
CA MET A 1 40.05 -51.20 17.63
C MET A 1 40.19 -49.69 17.82
N ARG A 2 40.78 -49.30 18.90
CA ARG A 2 42.19 -49.08 19.26
C ARG A 2 42.85 -48.05 18.35
N ASN A 3 43.22 -46.93 19.05
CA ASN A 3 44.35 -46.02 18.84
C ASN A 3 44.12 -44.86 17.85
N TRP A 4 44.02 -43.65 18.39
CA TRP A 4 45.17 -42.75 18.55
C TRP A 4 44.89 -41.65 19.58
N LEU A 5 45.33 -41.88 20.82
CA LEU A 5 45.67 -40.88 21.84
C LEU A 5 47.16 -40.66 21.82
N ARG A 6 47.62 -39.47 21.95
CA ARG A 6 48.84 -38.95 22.59
C ARG A 6 49.68 -37.99 21.75
N ARG A 7 49.91 -36.92 22.45
CA ARG A 7 51.02 -35.93 22.36
C ARG A 7 50.60 -34.60 21.75
N VAL A 8 50.76 -33.43 22.39
CA VAL A 8 51.93 -33.00 23.24
C VAL A 8 51.42 -31.91 24.19
N THR A 9 51.74 -32.05 25.45
CA THR A 9 51.80 -31.03 26.49
C THR A 9 53.16 -30.36 26.42
N GLN A 10 53.20 -29.03 26.37
CA GLN A 10 54.22 -28.25 27.09
C GLN A 10 53.86 -26.78 27.24
N PRO A 11 54.19 -26.11 28.36
CA PRO A 11 53.78 -24.76 28.68
C PRO A 11 54.86 -23.75 28.27
N LEU A 12 54.43 -22.57 27.86
CA LEU A 12 55.36 -21.43 27.67
C LEU A 12 54.81 -20.15 28.26
N LEU A 13 55.36 -19.84 29.41
CA LEU A 13 55.87 -18.53 29.85
C LEU A 13 54.90 -17.33 29.87
N ALA A 14 54.61 -16.95 31.12
CA ALA A 14 54.20 -15.64 31.54
C ALA A 14 55.08 -14.54 30.90
N ARG A 15 54.45 -13.58 30.22
CA ARG A 15 55.03 -12.25 29.95
C ARG A 15 54.16 -11.19 30.56
N SER A 16 54.81 -10.41 31.37
CA SER A 16 54.41 -9.23 32.13
C SER A 16 53.38 -8.36 31.47
N VAL A 17 52.29 -8.09 32.19
CA VAL A 17 51.37 -7.00 31.95
C VAL A 17 52.08 -5.67 32.26
N ALA A 18 52.47 -4.95 31.25
CA ALA A 18 52.92 -3.56 31.40
C ALA A 18 51.66 -2.70 31.65
N GLN A 19 51.68 -2.00 32.78
CA GLN A 19 50.69 -0.97 33.14
C GLN A 19 50.79 0.17 32.15
N ILE A 20 49.67 0.37 31.39
CA ILE A 20 49.48 1.60 30.58
C ILE A 20 48.80 2.61 31.48
N PRO A 21 49.35 3.81 31.68
CA PRO A 21 48.71 4.83 32.46
C PRO A 21 47.50 5.39 31.69
N ALA A 22 46.35 5.39 32.33
CA ALA A 22 45.12 5.99 31.84
C ALA A 22 45.25 7.53 31.84
N GLN A 23 45.67 8.10 30.72
CA GLN A 23 45.45 9.52 30.41
C GLN A 23 44.42 9.61 29.31
N ILE A 24 43.18 9.87 29.69
CA ILE A 24 42.11 10.23 28.75
C ILE A 24 42.35 11.68 28.32
N PRO A 25 42.56 11.96 27.03
CA PRO A 25 42.79 13.34 26.59
C PRO A 25 41.49 14.15 26.80
N ALA A 26 41.63 15.33 27.37
CA ALA A 26 40.57 16.29 27.72
C ALA A 26 39.64 16.68 26.54
N GLN A 27 39.96 16.29 25.32
CA GLN A 27 39.12 16.52 24.13
C GLN A 27 37.91 15.61 24.00
N MET A 28 37.84 14.47 24.73
CA MET A 28 36.68 13.57 24.71
C MET A 28 35.58 14.03 25.66
N VAL A 29 35.84 14.88 26.64
CA VAL A 29 34.85 15.39 27.58
C VAL A 29 33.97 16.48 26.96
N VAL A 30 34.50 17.22 25.95
CA VAL A 30 33.78 18.30 25.28
C VAL A 30 32.68 17.77 24.33
N VAL A 31 32.86 16.60 23.72
CA VAL A 31 31.86 16.02 22.83
C VAL A 31 30.68 15.42 23.60
N ALA A 32 30.91 14.88 24.79
CA ALA A 32 29.85 14.37 25.65
C ALA A 32 29.00 15.50 26.28
N SER A 33 29.59 16.65 26.52
CA SER A 33 28.90 17.81 27.08
C SER A 33 28.07 18.60 26.05
N LEU A 34 28.42 18.52 24.78
CA LEU A 34 27.67 19.19 23.70
C LEU A 34 26.40 18.43 23.30
N VAL A 35 26.30 17.14 23.61
CA VAL A 35 25.09 16.33 23.35
C VAL A 35 24.02 16.53 24.44
N MET A 36 24.40 17.07 25.61
CA MET A 36 23.46 17.33 26.73
C MET A 36 22.94 18.77 26.77
N ALA A 37 23.50 19.68 25.98
CA ALA A 37 23.08 21.09 25.96
C ALA A 37 22.04 21.44 24.88
N VAL A 38 21.59 20.46 24.06
CA VAL A 38 20.44 20.60 23.16
C VAL A 38 19.18 20.00 23.81
N GLY A 39 19.07 20.11 25.12
CA GLY A 39 17.86 19.88 25.90
C GLY A 39 16.92 21.08 25.94
N GLY A 40 17.01 21.98 24.96
CA GLY A 40 16.02 23.02 24.71
C GLY A 40 14.75 22.33 24.20
N GLY A 41 13.62 22.53 24.92
CA GLY A 41 12.33 21.89 24.67
C GLY A 41 11.99 21.81 23.20
N LEU A 42 11.79 20.60 22.73
CA LEU A 42 11.18 20.37 21.43
C LEU A 42 9.81 21.08 21.43
N PRO A 43 9.48 21.82 20.37
CA PRO A 43 8.17 22.44 20.28
C PRO A 43 7.11 21.35 20.46
N ALA A 44 6.10 21.63 21.27
CA ALA A 44 5.08 20.68 21.71
C ALA A 44 4.23 20.04 20.58
N HIS A 45 4.59 20.24 19.31
CA HIS A 45 3.84 19.78 18.14
C HIS A 45 4.76 19.24 17.03
N ALA A 46 5.69 18.34 17.36
CA ALA A 46 6.36 17.59 16.29
C ALA A 46 5.34 16.63 15.65
N ILE A 47 5.03 16.87 14.36
CA ILE A 47 4.15 16.03 13.54
C ILE A 47 4.62 14.57 13.64
N SER A 48 3.71 13.66 14.02
CA SER A 48 4.03 12.24 14.13
C SER A 48 4.34 11.60 12.77
N ASP A 49 5.02 10.45 12.78
CA ASP A 49 5.29 9.74 11.52
C ASP A 49 3.98 9.25 10.87
N GLY A 50 2.98 8.89 11.68
CA GLY A 50 1.65 8.51 11.17
C GLY A 50 0.94 9.68 10.50
N GLU A 51 1.04 10.87 11.08
CA GLU A 51 0.46 12.07 10.48
C GLU A 51 1.15 12.47 9.16
N LYS A 52 2.48 12.36 9.11
CA LYS A 52 3.23 12.59 7.86
C LYS A 52 2.79 11.62 6.77
N HIS A 53 2.69 10.35 7.13
CA HIS A 53 2.25 9.31 6.21
C HIS A 53 0.81 9.50 5.76
N TYR A 54 -0.11 9.83 6.67
CA TYR A 54 -1.48 10.19 6.35
C TYR A 54 -1.54 11.34 5.34
N ASN A 55 -0.78 12.42 5.59
CA ASN A 55 -0.75 13.57 4.70
C ASN A 55 -0.15 13.23 3.32
N GLU A 56 0.80 12.30 3.26
CA GLU A 56 1.34 11.79 2.00
C GLU A 56 0.28 10.99 1.23
N LEU A 57 -0.39 10.03 1.87
CA LEU A 57 -1.46 9.25 1.27
C LEU A 57 -2.62 10.13 0.81
N LYS A 58 -2.98 11.15 1.61
CA LYS A 58 -4.02 12.12 1.24
C LYS A 58 -3.65 12.90 -0.02
N ARG A 59 -2.40 13.38 -0.14
CA ARG A 59 -1.92 14.06 -1.36
C ARG A 59 -1.95 13.16 -2.59
N LYS A 60 -1.72 11.86 -2.39
CA LYS A 60 -1.76 10.85 -3.46
C LYS A 60 -3.18 10.35 -3.76
N ASN A 61 -4.19 10.86 -3.06
CA ASN A 61 -5.57 10.34 -3.14
C ASN A 61 -5.64 8.80 -2.94
N ALA A 62 -4.82 8.27 -2.04
CA ALA A 62 -4.68 6.85 -1.85
C ALA A 62 -5.70 6.25 -0.87
N PHE A 63 -6.62 7.03 -0.33
CA PHE A 63 -7.68 6.52 0.53
C PHE A 63 -8.87 6.02 -0.28
N TYR A 64 -9.50 4.95 0.22
CA TYR A 64 -10.75 4.45 -0.34
C TYR A 64 -11.86 5.46 -0.07
N ASP A 65 -12.38 6.05 -1.14
CA ASP A 65 -13.37 7.13 -1.08
C ASP A 65 -14.79 6.52 -1.01
N ASP A 66 -15.06 5.87 0.13
CA ASP A 66 -16.35 5.31 0.49
C ASP A 66 -16.70 5.79 1.90
N PRO A 67 -17.63 6.75 2.03
CA PRO A 67 -17.99 7.32 3.32
C PRO A 67 -18.62 6.32 4.29
N GLU A 68 -19.39 5.34 3.78
CA GLU A 68 -20.07 4.34 4.60
C GLU A 68 -19.05 3.36 5.20
N TRP A 69 -18.17 2.80 4.39
CA TRP A 69 -17.06 1.98 4.88
C TRP A 69 -16.15 2.73 5.84
N THR A 70 -15.84 3.99 5.53
CA THR A 70 -15.01 4.82 6.41
C THR A 70 -15.67 5.04 7.76
N ALA A 71 -16.97 5.34 7.79
CA ALA A 71 -17.74 5.51 9.02
C ALA A 71 -17.81 4.21 9.82
N TYR A 72 -18.04 3.08 9.14
CA TYR A 72 -18.12 1.75 9.75
C TYR A 72 -16.82 1.34 10.45
N VAL A 73 -15.68 1.43 9.76
CA VAL A 73 -14.35 1.13 10.35
C VAL A 73 -14.06 2.03 11.55
N ARG A 74 -14.41 3.31 11.47
CA ARG A 74 -14.26 4.26 12.59
C ARG A 74 -15.16 3.92 13.76
N ALA A 75 -16.38 3.47 13.52
CA ALA A 75 -17.32 3.08 14.56
C ALA A 75 -16.82 1.85 15.32
N ILE A 76 -16.30 0.82 14.62
CA ILE A 76 -15.66 -0.34 15.24
C ILE A 76 -14.46 0.10 16.10
N GLY A 77 -13.55 0.87 15.51
CA GLY A 77 -12.38 1.37 16.24
C GLY A 77 -12.74 2.19 17.47
N LYS A 78 -13.74 3.06 17.35
CA LYS A 78 -14.25 3.85 18.47
C LYS A 78 -14.84 2.96 19.58
N ARG A 79 -15.65 1.94 19.23
CA ARG A 79 -16.18 0.97 20.20
C ARG A 79 -15.05 0.29 20.98
N LEU A 80 -14.02 -0.20 20.30
CA LEU A 80 -12.88 -0.84 20.95
C LEU A 80 -12.14 0.11 21.89
N ILE A 81 -11.96 1.36 21.51
CA ILE A 81 -11.29 2.37 22.34
C ILE A 81 -12.11 2.75 23.56
N ASP A 82 -13.39 3.07 23.37
CA ASP A 82 -14.26 3.59 24.42
C ASP A 82 -14.51 2.54 25.51
N THR A 83 -14.86 1.31 25.13
CA THR A 83 -15.13 0.21 26.06
C THR A 83 -13.91 -0.18 26.88
N ASN A 84 -12.72 -0.10 26.28
CA ASN A 84 -11.46 -0.39 26.94
C ASN A 84 -10.81 0.83 27.61
N LYS A 85 -11.45 2.01 27.56
CA LYS A 85 -10.96 3.27 28.14
C LYS A 85 -9.53 3.60 27.68
N ILE A 86 -9.21 3.30 26.42
CA ILE A 86 -7.89 3.55 25.84
C ILE A 86 -7.74 5.05 25.62
N LYS A 87 -6.63 5.61 26.10
CA LYS A 87 -6.35 7.05 26.00
C LYS A 87 -5.52 7.35 24.75
N GLY A 88 -5.80 8.49 24.14
CA GLY A 88 -5.09 9.01 22.98
C GLY A 88 -6.03 9.29 21.81
N ASP A 89 -5.50 9.96 20.80
CA ASP A 89 -6.22 10.21 19.56
C ASP A 89 -5.95 9.05 18.60
N PHE A 90 -7.02 8.53 17.98
CA PHE A 90 -6.92 7.44 17.02
C PHE A 90 -7.58 7.81 15.70
N HIS A 91 -6.92 7.43 14.61
CA HIS A 91 -7.33 7.75 13.25
C HIS A 91 -7.38 6.48 12.42
N PHE A 92 -8.57 6.04 12.04
CA PHE A 92 -8.78 4.84 11.22
C PHE A 92 -9.03 5.25 9.78
N ASN A 93 -8.27 4.65 8.86
CA ASN A 93 -8.28 5.00 7.45
C ASN A 93 -8.23 3.74 6.58
N ILE A 94 -8.97 3.74 5.47
CA ILE A 94 -8.95 2.67 4.49
C ILE A 94 -8.09 3.13 3.30
N ILE A 95 -7.08 2.33 2.96
CA ILE A 95 -6.26 2.55 1.77
C ILE A 95 -6.93 1.84 0.59
N ASP A 96 -7.08 2.54 -0.54
CA ASP A 96 -7.60 1.97 -1.77
C ASP A 96 -6.52 1.17 -2.49
N ASP A 97 -6.31 -0.05 -2.01
CA ASP A 97 -5.29 -0.96 -2.48
C ASP A 97 -5.77 -2.41 -2.28
N GLU A 98 -5.52 -3.28 -3.25
CA GLU A 98 -5.94 -4.69 -3.21
C GLU A 98 -5.10 -5.56 -2.27
N HIS A 99 -3.99 -5.06 -1.76
CA HIS A 99 -3.11 -5.82 -0.88
C HIS A 99 -3.79 -6.18 0.43
N PHE A 100 -3.40 -7.33 0.96
CA PHE A 100 -3.90 -7.85 2.24
C PHE A 100 -3.02 -7.34 3.36
N ASN A 101 -3.27 -6.11 3.80
CA ASN A 101 -2.45 -5.49 4.83
C ASN A 101 -3.25 -4.57 5.75
N ALA A 102 -2.80 -4.48 6.99
CA ALA A 102 -3.14 -3.42 7.93
C ALA A 102 -1.88 -3.07 8.72
N TYR A 103 -1.79 -1.86 9.23
CA TYR A 103 -0.67 -1.46 10.07
C TYR A 103 -0.98 -0.23 10.89
N ALA A 104 -0.35 -0.17 12.05
CA ALA A 104 -0.40 0.99 12.94
C ALA A 104 0.85 1.86 12.81
N MET A 105 0.69 3.15 13.00
CA MET A 105 1.78 4.13 13.07
C MET A 105 1.68 5.01 14.31
N ARG A 106 2.80 5.66 14.67
CA ARG A 106 2.85 6.60 15.79
C ARG A 106 1.89 7.75 15.59
N GLY A 107 1.26 8.21 16.67
CA GLY A 107 0.22 9.24 16.64
C GLY A 107 -1.20 8.66 16.54
N GLY A 108 -1.36 7.34 16.75
CA GLY A 108 -2.68 6.69 16.76
C GLY A 108 -3.26 6.39 15.38
N TYR A 109 -2.43 6.40 14.34
CA TYR A 109 -2.90 6.12 12.98
C TYR A 109 -2.94 4.62 12.71
N VAL A 110 -4.10 4.15 12.26
CA VAL A 110 -4.33 2.79 11.77
C VAL A 110 -4.76 2.86 10.32
N PHE A 111 -4.10 2.07 9.48
CA PHE A 111 -4.37 1.96 8.05
C PHE A 111 -4.75 0.52 7.71
N ILE A 112 -5.84 0.35 6.98
CA ILE A 112 -6.37 -0.95 6.58
C ILE A 112 -6.53 -0.92 5.06
N HIS A 113 -5.99 -1.89 4.36
CA HIS A 113 -6.14 -1.98 2.91
C HIS A 113 -7.51 -2.54 2.55
N ARG A 114 -8.12 -1.99 1.51
CA ARG A 114 -9.41 -2.44 0.99
C ARG A 114 -9.43 -3.94 0.65
N GLY A 115 -8.34 -4.45 0.06
CA GLY A 115 -8.23 -5.88 -0.26
C GLY A 115 -8.28 -6.79 0.96
N LEU A 116 -7.79 -6.34 2.13
CA LEU A 116 -7.96 -7.06 3.38
C LEU A 116 -9.43 -7.09 3.80
N ILE A 117 -10.12 -5.95 3.81
CA ILE A 117 -11.54 -5.86 4.16
C ILE A 117 -12.37 -6.78 3.26
N ALA A 118 -12.13 -6.74 1.94
CA ALA A 118 -12.80 -7.57 0.94
C ALA A 118 -12.69 -9.09 1.20
N SER A 119 -11.72 -9.51 2.00
CA SER A 119 -11.47 -10.93 2.31
C SER A 119 -12.06 -11.38 3.63
N LEU A 120 -12.44 -10.44 4.50
CA LEU A 120 -13.08 -10.74 5.78
C LEU A 120 -14.55 -11.12 5.59
N ASN A 121 -15.09 -11.89 6.54
CA ASN A 121 -16.44 -12.46 6.45
C ASN A 121 -17.35 -12.02 7.62
N SER A 122 -16.86 -11.15 8.49
CA SER A 122 -17.67 -10.60 9.59
C SER A 122 -17.10 -9.30 10.15
N GLU A 123 -17.97 -8.52 10.81
CA GLU A 123 -17.56 -7.37 11.63
C GLU A 123 -16.55 -7.78 12.71
N GLY A 124 -16.76 -8.95 13.33
CA GLY A 124 -15.89 -9.47 14.38
C GLY A 124 -14.46 -9.71 13.88
N GLU A 125 -14.29 -10.24 12.67
CA GLU A 125 -12.96 -10.40 12.05
C GLU A 125 -12.28 -9.05 11.82
N LEU A 126 -13.02 -8.07 11.32
CA LEU A 126 -12.52 -6.70 11.12
C LEU A 126 -12.16 -6.03 12.46
N ALA A 127 -13.00 -6.21 13.47
CA ALA A 127 -12.73 -5.74 14.84
C ALA A 127 -11.47 -6.39 15.42
N GLY A 128 -11.24 -7.68 15.12
CA GLY A 128 -10.04 -8.42 15.50
C GLY A 128 -8.76 -7.81 14.93
N ILE A 129 -8.77 -7.51 13.64
CA ILE A 129 -7.63 -6.84 12.97
C ILE A 129 -7.41 -5.44 13.57
N ILE A 130 -8.47 -4.64 13.74
CA ILE A 130 -8.37 -3.29 14.32
C ILE A 130 -7.86 -3.37 15.77
N GLY A 131 -8.35 -4.33 16.55
CA GLY A 131 -7.92 -4.54 17.93
C GLY A 131 -6.44 -4.89 18.05
N HIS A 132 -5.92 -5.73 17.13
CA HIS A 132 -4.51 -6.06 17.03
C HIS A 132 -3.66 -4.81 16.72
N GLU A 133 -4.07 -3.98 15.78
CA GLU A 133 -3.36 -2.73 15.45
C GLU A 133 -3.38 -1.72 16.61
N ILE A 134 -4.51 -1.60 17.32
CA ILE A 134 -4.59 -0.83 18.56
C ILE A 134 -3.62 -1.40 19.60
N GLY A 135 -3.48 -2.73 19.68
CA GLY A 135 -2.52 -3.42 20.54
C GLY A 135 -1.08 -2.99 20.27
N HIS A 136 -0.68 -2.84 19.01
CA HIS A 136 0.64 -2.32 18.65
C HIS A 136 0.88 -0.88 19.13
N ILE A 137 -0.16 -0.04 19.09
CA ILE A 137 -0.08 1.36 19.57
C ILE A 137 0.03 1.40 21.08
N THR A 138 -0.86 0.71 21.80
CA THR A 138 -0.92 0.69 23.28
C THR A 138 0.28 0.02 23.91
N GLY A 139 0.79 -1.07 23.30
CA GLY A 139 2.03 -1.75 23.65
C GLY A 139 3.30 -0.98 23.29
N ARG A 140 3.16 0.15 22.58
CA ARG A 140 4.28 0.98 22.12
C ARG A 140 5.31 0.19 21.30
N HIS A 141 4.86 -0.77 20.50
CA HIS A 141 5.72 -1.72 19.79
C HIS A 141 6.64 -1.03 18.79
N ILE A 142 6.17 0.01 18.10
CA ILE A 142 6.99 0.81 17.19
C ILE A 142 8.17 1.46 17.93
N GLN A 143 7.90 2.05 19.10
CA GLN A 143 8.93 2.70 19.90
C GLN A 143 9.95 1.70 20.46
N ARG A 144 9.46 0.55 20.96
CA ARG A 144 10.33 -0.54 21.47
C ARG A 144 11.25 -1.05 20.38
N ARG A 145 10.74 -1.25 19.18
CA ARG A 145 11.49 -1.70 18.02
C ARG A 145 12.54 -0.67 17.56
N LEU A 146 12.17 0.61 17.50
CA LEU A 146 13.12 1.68 17.15
C LEU A 146 14.27 1.78 18.16
N ARG A 147 14.02 1.52 19.46
CA ARG A 147 15.08 1.46 20.47
C ARG A 147 16.04 0.31 20.21
N ILE A 148 15.52 -0.89 19.94
CA ILE A 148 16.34 -2.08 19.63
C ILE A 148 17.23 -1.82 18.41
N ASN A 149 16.67 -1.27 17.34
CA ASN A 149 17.40 -0.97 16.12
C ASN A 149 18.45 0.14 16.34
N ARG A 150 18.17 1.13 17.21
CA ARG A 150 19.15 2.16 17.56
C ARG A 150 20.32 1.62 18.32
N VAL A 151 20.10 0.75 19.31
CA VAL A 151 21.16 0.06 20.06
C VAL A 151 22.00 -0.82 19.11
N GLY A 152 21.38 -1.61 18.25
CA GLY A 152 22.07 -2.44 17.26
C GLY A 152 22.92 -1.61 16.29
N ARG A 153 22.46 -0.44 15.85
CA ARG A 153 23.25 0.47 14.98
C ARG A 153 24.42 1.12 15.72
N VAL A 154 24.22 1.53 16.98
CA VAL A 154 25.33 2.09 17.79
C VAL A 154 26.37 1.01 18.01
N ALA A 155 26.01 -0.21 18.32
CA ALA A 155 26.92 -1.34 18.45
C ALA A 155 27.65 -1.66 17.13
N GLY A 156 26.94 -1.65 15.99
CA GLY A 156 27.49 -1.84 14.65
C GLY A 156 28.41 -0.69 14.23
N PHE A 157 28.06 0.56 14.56
CA PHE A 157 28.91 1.73 14.30
C PHE A 157 30.20 1.68 15.13
N VAL A 158 30.10 1.39 16.42
CA VAL A 158 31.29 1.22 17.25
C VAL A 158 32.16 0.09 16.70
N GLY A 159 31.57 -1.05 16.31
CA GLY A 159 32.30 -2.15 15.67
C GLY A 159 33.00 -1.73 14.36
N SER A 160 32.30 -0.97 13.50
CA SER A 160 32.86 -0.51 12.21
C SER A 160 33.99 0.52 12.35
N VAL A 161 33.91 1.38 13.37
CA VAL A 161 34.98 2.33 13.70
C VAL A 161 36.23 1.57 14.20
N PHE A 162 36.05 0.51 14.96
CA PHE A 162 37.18 -0.35 15.44
C PHE A 162 37.77 -1.21 14.33
N THR A 163 37.00 -1.60 13.32
CA THR A 163 37.45 -2.47 12.22
C THR A 163 37.87 -1.73 10.96
N GLY A 164 37.71 -0.40 10.92
CA GLY A 164 38.14 0.44 9.78
C GLY A 164 37.29 0.30 8.50
N THR A 165 36.16 -0.38 8.55
CA THR A 165 35.23 -0.49 7.41
C THR A 165 34.20 0.63 7.45
N GLY A 166 34.57 1.79 6.91
CA GLY A 166 33.72 2.99 6.84
C GLY A 166 32.56 2.81 5.87
N ALA A 167 31.42 2.38 6.35
CA ALA A 167 30.14 2.48 5.63
C ALA A 167 29.28 3.55 6.30
N VAL A 168 29.38 4.79 5.81
CA VAL A 168 28.45 5.87 6.14
C VAL A 168 27.21 5.71 5.24
N GLY A 169 26.28 4.85 5.65
CA GLY A 169 24.95 4.74 5.05
C GLY A 169 24.00 5.78 5.65
N SER A 170 23.30 6.50 4.81
CA SER A 170 22.42 7.63 5.11
C SER A 170 21.31 7.29 6.14
N LEU A 171 21.08 8.22 7.07
CA LEU A 171 20.08 8.17 8.15
C LEU A 171 18.62 8.33 7.68
N VAL A 172 18.35 8.36 6.38
CA VAL A 172 17.04 8.79 5.84
C VAL A 172 15.99 7.66 5.73
N ASP A 173 16.39 6.38 5.70
CA ASP A 173 15.45 5.27 5.44
C ASP A 173 15.08 4.40 6.65
N ALA A 174 15.30 4.89 7.87
CA ALA A 174 15.13 4.04 9.06
C ALA A 174 13.67 3.68 9.38
N THR A 175 12.72 4.53 9.03
CA THR A 175 11.28 4.31 9.29
C THR A 175 10.68 3.35 8.27
N THR A 176 10.99 3.52 6.99
CA THR A 176 10.49 2.66 5.91
C THR A 176 11.08 1.25 5.99
N ALA A 177 12.39 1.12 6.27
CA ALA A 177 13.04 -0.16 6.49
C ALA A 177 12.55 -0.86 7.78
N THR A 178 12.08 -0.09 8.76
CA THR A 178 11.53 -0.62 10.00
C THR A 178 10.13 -1.21 9.76
N LEU A 179 9.30 -0.60 8.95
CA LEU A 179 7.99 -1.14 8.58
C LEU A 179 8.11 -2.44 7.74
N SER A 180 9.13 -2.52 6.89
CA SER A 180 9.32 -3.68 5.99
C SER A 180 9.90 -4.94 6.66
N SER A 181 10.45 -4.88 7.88
CA SER A 181 11.10 -6.02 8.54
C SER A 181 10.24 -6.76 9.58
N GLY A 182 8.95 -6.41 9.74
CA GLY A 182 7.99 -7.04 10.65
C GLY A 182 8.26 -6.83 12.16
N TYR A 183 7.27 -6.99 13.01
CA TYR A 183 7.44 -7.04 14.46
C TYR A 183 8.04 -8.38 14.88
N GLY A 184 8.82 -8.39 15.97
CA GLY A 184 9.31 -9.65 16.52
C GLY A 184 8.16 -10.44 17.16
N ARG A 185 8.29 -11.77 17.20
CA ARG A 185 7.25 -12.70 17.67
C ARG A 185 6.64 -12.31 19.02
N GLU A 186 7.44 -11.85 19.97
CA GLU A 186 6.95 -11.46 21.30
C GLU A 186 6.01 -10.26 21.25
N LEU A 187 6.30 -9.28 20.39
CA LEU A 187 5.45 -8.11 20.21
C LEU A 187 4.13 -8.46 19.50
N GLU A 188 4.17 -9.46 18.62
CA GLU A 188 2.96 -9.98 17.96
C GLU A 188 2.04 -10.68 18.97
N LEU A 189 2.58 -11.57 19.80
CA LEU A 189 1.81 -12.24 20.87
C LEU A 189 1.23 -11.24 21.86
N GLU A 190 1.96 -10.19 22.17
CA GLU A 190 1.49 -9.12 23.04
C GLU A 190 0.34 -8.33 22.37
N ALA A 191 0.46 -8.01 21.06
CA ALA A 191 -0.60 -7.35 20.30
C ALA A 191 -1.85 -8.25 20.20
N ASP A 192 -1.67 -9.55 19.96
CA ASP A 192 -2.75 -10.54 19.96
C ASP A 192 -3.47 -10.59 21.31
N SER A 193 -2.73 -10.60 22.40
CA SER A 193 -3.29 -10.58 23.76
C SER A 193 -4.07 -9.31 24.05
N TYR A 194 -3.59 -8.14 23.64
CA TYR A 194 -4.33 -6.89 23.74
C TYR A 194 -5.60 -6.92 22.88
N GLY A 195 -5.48 -7.32 21.62
CA GLY A 195 -6.60 -7.38 20.68
C GLY A 195 -7.72 -8.28 21.20
N GLY A 196 -7.40 -9.49 21.69
CA GLY A 196 -8.39 -10.40 22.28
C GLY A 196 -9.12 -9.80 23.48
N LYS A 197 -8.39 -9.13 24.38
CA LYS A 197 -9.00 -8.43 25.54
C LYS A 197 -9.91 -7.29 25.09
N TYR A 198 -9.49 -6.53 24.07
CA TYR A 198 -10.27 -5.41 23.55
C TYR A 198 -11.56 -5.87 22.91
N LEU A 199 -11.54 -6.99 22.19
CA LEU A 199 -12.72 -7.62 21.63
C LEU A 199 -13.72 -8.02 22.70
N VAL A 200 -13.28 -8.78 23.70
CA VAL A 200 -14.16 -9.24 24.81
C VAL A 200 -14.82 -8.07 25.52
N ALA A 201 -14.04 -7.05 25.91
CA ALA A 201 -14.59 -5.88 26.58
C ALA A 201 -15.58 -5.08 25.70
N ALA A 202 -15.43 -5.16 24.38
CA ALA A 202 -16.31 -4.52 23.41
C ALA A 202 -17.53 -5.40 23.01
N GLY A 203 -17.66 -6.57 23.62
CA GLY A 203 -18.75 -7.51 23.36
C GLY A 203 -18.60 -8.35 22.08
N TYR A 204 -17.42 -8.34 21.45
CA TYR A 204 -17.15 -9.22 20.31
C TYR A 204 -16.70 -10.60 20.77
N ASN A 205 -17.00 -11.60 19.94
CA ASN A 205 -16.45 -12.93 20.12
C ASN A 205 -14.91 -12.88 19.89
N PRO A 206 -14.08 -13.23 20.87
CA PRO A 206 -12.63 -13.22 20.71
C PRO A 206 -12.12 -14.21 19.65
N MET A 207 -12.90 -15.26 19.33
CA MET A 207 -12.58 -16.21 18.26
C MET A 207 -12.54 -15.53 16.89
N SER A 208 -13.32 -14.48 16.67
CA SER A 208 -13.30 -13.73 15.40
C SER A 208 -11.90 -13.19 15.02
N MET A 209 -11.05 -12.92 16.01
CA MET A 209 -9.65 -12.55 15.73
C MET A 209 -8.87 -13.73 15.13
N ILE A 210 -9.17 -14.94 15.57
CA ILE A 210 -8.56 -16.18 15.05
C ILE A 210 -9.03 -16.41 13.63
N ASP A 211 -10.32 -16.23 13.38
CA ASP A 211 -10.93 -16.38 12.06
C ASP A 211 -10.30 -15.39 11.08
N GLY A 212 -10.16 -14.12 11.47
CA GLY A 212 -9.47 -13.11 10.66
C GLY A 212 -8.00 -13.47 10.35
N ILE A 213 -7.24 -14.01 11.33
CA ILE A 213 -5.87 -14.50 11.09
C ILE A 213 -5.86 -15.71 10.16
N GLN A 214 -6.87 -16.59 10.26
CA GLN A 214 -6.99 -17.76 9.38
C GLN A 214 -7.24 -17.34 7.92
N VAL A 215 -8.13 -16.38 7.67
CA VAL A 215 -8.35 -15.79 6.33
C VAL A 215 -7.04 -15.31 5.73
N LEU A 216 -6.22 -14.61 6.51
CA LEU A 216 -4.91 -14.15 6.06
C LEU A 216 -3.97 -15.31 5.72
N LYS A 217 -3.95 -16.36 6.55
CA LYS A 217 -3.14 -17.56 6.34
C LYS A 217 -3.54 -18.29 5.06
N ASP A 218 -4.82 -18.46 4.82
CA ASP A 218 -5.35 -19.14 3.64
C ASP A 218 -4.99 -18.40 2.37
N ARG A 219 -5.09 -17.06 2.39
CA ARG A 219 -4.63 -16.23 1.28
C ARG A 219 -3.14 -16.41 0.99
N GLU A 220 -2.30 -16.44 2.01
CA GLU A 220 -0.86 -16.66 1.79
C GLU A 220 -0.56 -18.04 1.21
N LEU A 221 -1.21 -19.07 1.72
CA LEU A 221 -1.07 -20.44 1.19
C LEU A 221 -1.48 -20.48 -0.28
N PHE A 222 -2.59 -19.81 -0.61
CA PHE A 222 -3.04 -19.67 -1.98
C PHE A 222 -2.01 -18.94 -2.86
N GLU A 223 -1.49 -17.78 -2.43
CA GLU A 223 -0.47 -17.07 -3.21
C GLU A 223 0.80 -17.89 -3.41
N LYS A 224 1.23 -18.66 -2.41
CA LYS A 224 2.39 -19.56 -2.52
C LYS A 224 2.14 -20.75 -3.46
N SER A 225 0.90 -21.17 -3.65
CA SER A 225 0.55 -22.29 -4.53
C SER A 225 0.60 -21.93 -6.01
N LYS A 226 0.64 -20.65 -6.35
CA LYS A 226 0.66 -20.18 -7.75
C LYS A 226 1.97 -20.55 -8.45
N PRO A 227 1.94 -21.03 -9.70
CA PRO A 227 3.14 -21.18 -10.52
C PRO A 227 3.84 -19.82 -10.66
N ASN A 228 5.14 -19.77 -10.41
CA ASN A 228 5.94 -18.53 -10.42
C ASN A 228 5.61 -17.55 -9.26
N ALA A 229 5.14 -18.06 -8.13
CA ALA A 229 4.97 -17.24 -6.93
C ALA A 229 6.27 -16.50 -6.62
N ILE A 230 6.23 -15.18 -6.72
CA ILE A 230 7.38 -14.34 -6.36
C ILE A 230 7.53 -14.42 -4.83
N PRO A 231 8.75 -14.70 -4.29
CA PRO A 231 8.95 -14.78 -2.84
C PRO A 231 8.68 -13.47 -2.08
N ARG A 232 8.29 -12.41 -2.77
CA ARG A 232 8.06 -11.06 -2.25
C ARG A 232 6.56 -10.75 -2.11
N TYR A 233 5.84 -11.57 -1.37
CA TYR A 233 4.53 -11.16 -0.93
C TYR A 233 4.68 -10.10 0.18
N HIS A 234 4.41 -8.85 -0.15
CA HIS A 234 4.41 -7.71 0.78
C HIS A 234 3.01 -7.54 1.41
N GLY A 235 2.52 -8.56 2.09
CA GLY A 235 1.27 -8.49 2.83
C GLY A 235 1.48 -8.41 4.34
N LEU A 236 0.39 -8.53 5.09
CA LEU A 236 0.34 -8.46 6.57
C LEU A 236 1.43 -9.31 7.25
N PHE A 237 1.78 -10.47 6.68
CA PHE A 237 2.81 -11.34 7.23
C PHE A 237 4.25 -10.84 7.07
N THR A 238 4.49 -9.82 6.26
CA THR A 238 5.79 -9.15 6.21
C THR A 238 5.96 -8.20 7.38
N THR A 239 4.88 -7.51 7.74
CA THR A 239 4.84 -6.62 8.90
C THR A 239 4.58 -7.38 10.20
N HIS A 240 3.84 -8.52 10.14
CA HIS A 240 3.42 -9.37 11.26
C HIS A 240 3.84 -10.82 11.04
N PRO A 241 5.09 -11.20 11.34
CA PRO A 241 5.63 -12.53 11.07
C PRO A 241 4.79 -13.62 11.70
N LYS A 242 4.59 -14.68 10.93
CA LYS A 242 3.78 -15.84 11.29
C LYS A 242 4.33 -16.65 12.43
N ASN A 243 3.36 -17.27 13.09
CA ASN A 243 3.64 -18.45 13.86
C ASN A 243 2.36 -19.26 14.07
N ASP A 244 2.35 -20.53 13.65
CA ASP A 244 1.28 -21.46 14.02
C ASP A 244 1.11 -21.50 15.54
N LYS A 245 2.17 -21.23 16.27
CA LYS A 245 2.16 -21.07 17.71
C LYS A 245 1.36 -19.83 18.18
N ARG A 246 1.37 -18.72 17.42
CA ARG A 246 0.52 -17.54 17.72
C ARG A 246 -0.94 -17.92 17.75
N LEU A 247 -1.39 -18.59 16.68
CA LEU A 247 -2.80 -19.04 16.57
C LEU A 247 -3.16 -19.96 17.74
N HIS A 248 -2.29 -20.93 18.05
CA HIS A 248 -2.51 -21.86 19.16
C HIS A 248 -2.53 -21.14 20.52
N GLU A 249 -1.57 -20.28 20.81
CA GLU A 249 -1.53 -19.50 22.05
C GLU A 249 -2.72 -18.54 22.17
N LEU A 250 -3.16 -17.96 21.07
CA LEU A 250 -4.33 -17.08 21.03
C LEU A 250 -5.62 -17.84 21.34
N VAL A 251 -5.80 -19.05 20.76
CA VAL A 251 -6.91 -19.95 21.08
C VAL A 251 -6.93 -20.27 22.57
N LEU A 252 -5.80 -20.72 23.11
CA LEU A 252 -5.68 -21.10 24.53
C LEU A 252 -5.94 -19.92 25.47
N ALA A 253 -5.48 -18.73 25.09
CA ALA A 253 -5.64 -17.53 25.90
C ALA A 253 -7.08 -17.01 25.92
N ASN A 254 -7.83 -17.15 24.84
CA ASN A 254 -9.13 -16.49 24.64
C ASN A 254 -10.34 -17.42 24.71
N GLN A 255 -10.18 -18.75 24.61
CA GLN A 255 -11.31 -19.70 24.59
C GLN A 255 -12.20 -19.64 25.85
N HIS A 256 -11.70 -19.09 26.96
CA HIS A 256 -12.44 -18.92 28.22
C HIS A 256 -12.85 -17.45 28.47
N LEU A 257 -12.51 -16.54 27.54
CA LEU A 257 -12.81 -15.12 27.64
C LEU A 257 -13.97 -14.80 26.69
N MET A 258 -15.15 -15.34 26.96
CA MET A 258 -16.35 -14.96 26.21
C MET A 258 -17.05 -13.81 26.94
N PRO A 259 -17.59 -12.81 26.22
CA PRO A 259 -18.45 -11.81 26.83
C PRO A 259 -19.75 -12.47 27.31
N ASP A 260 -20.37 -11.91 28.37
CA ASP A 260 -21.65 -12.39 28.90
C ASP A 260 -22.75 -12.30 27.83
N GLU A 261 -22.71 -11.22 27.02
CA GLU A 261 -23.57 -11.02 25.86
C GLU A 261 -22.75 -10.47 24.69
N LEU A 262 -23.05 -10.92 23.47
CA LEU A 262 -22.48 -10.33 22.26
C LEU A 262 -23.11 -8.96 22.01
N ALA A 263 -22.31 -7.98 21.67
CA ALA A 263 -22.81 -6.65 21.31
C ALA A 263 -23.46 -6.69 19.92
N ASP A 264 -24.49 -5.87 19.74
CA ASP A 264 -25.05 -5.64 18.40
C ASP A 264 -23.97 -5.07 17.46
N PRO A 265 -23.97 -5.48 16.18
CA PRO A 265 -23.08 -4.91 15.17
C PRO A 265 -23.22 -3.38 15.09
N VAL A 266 -22.14 -2.67 14.71
CA VAL A 266 -22.20 -1.21 14.48
C VAL A 266 -22.89 -0.85 13.17
N GLY A 267 -23.12 -1.84 12.30
CA GLY A 267 -23.81 -1.71 11.01
C GLY A 267 -23.97 -3.07 10.33
N ASP A 268 -24.49 -3.08 9.13
CA ASP A 268 -24.61 -4.30 8.35
C ASP A 268 -23.34 -4.52 7.50
N PHE A 269 -22.52 -5.48 7.92
CA PHE A 269 -21.28 -5.84 7.24
C PHE A 269 -21.52 -6.34 5.80
N TRP A 270 -22.56 -7.16 5.62
CA TRP A 270 -22.83 -7.77 4.34
C TRP A 270 -23.46 -6.79 3.35
N ASP A 271 -24.31 -5.87 3.82
CA ASP A 271 -24.84 -4.79 2.99
C ASP A 271 -23.73 -3.88 2.48
N LEU A 272 -22.74 -3.56 3.34
CA LEU A 272 -21.57 -2.77 2.94
C LEU A 272 -20.65 -3.54 2.00
N MET A 273 -20.55 -4.86 2.16
CA MET A 273 -19.72 -5.72 1.32
C MET A 273 -20.27 -5.81 -0.11
N ASP A 274 -21.59 -5.76 -0.29
CA ASP A 274 -22.23 -5.79 -1.61
C ASP A 274 -21.86 -4.50 -2.40
N GLY A 275 -21.27 -4.68 -3.55
CA GLY A 275 -20.77 -3.57 -4.39
C GLY A 275 -19.37 -3.06 -4.04
N MET A 276 -18.68 -3.62 -3.02
CA MET A 276 -17.29 -3.27 -2.75
C MET A 276 -16.41 -3.60 -3.96
N VAL A 277 -15.53 -2.68 -4.33
CA VAL A 277 -14.55 -2.89 -5.41
C VAL A 277 -13.64 -4.07 -5.06
N TYR A 278 -13.45 -5.00 -6.01
CA TYR A 278 -12.61 -6.18 -5.86
C TYR A 278 -11.41 -6.14 -6.81
N GLY A 279 -10.24 -6.53 -6.31
CA GLY A 279 -9.01 -6.63 -7.11
C GLY A 279 -8.45 -5.30 -7.57
N ASP A 280 -7.41 -5.41 -8.35
CA ASP A 280 -6.78 -4.33 -9.11
C ASP A 280 -6.36 -4.88 -10.47
N GLU A 281 -7.30 -4.96 -11.41
CA GLU A 281 -6.99 -5.46 -12.77
C GLU A 281 -6.06 -4.51 -13.55
N SER A 282 -5.72 -3.36 -12.99
CA SER A 282 -5.16 -2.29 -13.77
C SER A 282 -3.70 -1.94 -13.47
N ALA A 283 -2.83 -2.91 -13.26
CA ALA A 283 -1.38 -2.62 -13.30
C ALA A 283 -0.97 -1.92 -14.62
N THR A 284 -1.79 -2.03 -15.65
CA THR A 284 -1.60 -1.37 -16.95
C THR A 284 -2.67 -0.33 -17.28
N GLY A 285 -3.76 -0.25 -16.51
CA GLY A 285 -4.91 0.62 -16.77
C GLY A 285 -5.93 0.01 -17.75
N LEU A 286 -7.18 0.46 -17.61
CA LEU A 286 -8.35 0.02 -18.36
C LEU A 286 -8.82 1.12 -19.31
N VAL A 287 -9.20 0.75 -20.53
CA VAL A 287 -9.91 1.63 -21.48
C VAL A 287 -11.39 1.25 -21.50
N LYS A 288 -12.27 2.24 -21.30
CA LYS A 288 -13.72 2.09 -21.39
C LYS A 288 -14.28 3.20 -22.30
N GLY A 289 -14.78 2.83 -23.47
CA GLY A 289 -15.12 3.82 -24.50
C GLY A 289 -13.89 4.62 -24.93
N SER A 290 -13.97 5.94 -24.85
CA SER A 290 -12.85 6.85 -25.12
C SER A 290 -12.09 7.30 -23.86
N THR A 291 -12.33 6.68 -22.71
CA THR A 291 -11.71 7.06 -21.44
C THR A 291 -10.72 5.99 -20.98
N TYR A 292 -9.55 6.44 -20.60
CA TYR A 292 -8.52 5.62 -19.94
C TYR A 292 -8.50 5.86 -18.44
N TYR A 293 -8.49 4.78 -17.67
CA TYR A 293 -8.41 4.74 -16.22
C TYR A 293 -7.18 3.96 -15.79
N HIS A 294 -6.42 4.45 -14.80
CA HIS A 294 -5.29 3.72 -14.25
C HIS A 294 -5.33 3.76 -12.72
N SER A 295 -5.74 2.67 -12.09
CA SER A 295 -5.97 2.59 -10.64
C SER A 295 -4.70 2.87 -9.83
N VAL A 296 -3.58 2.24 -10.17
CA VAL A 296 -2.31 2.40 -9.43
C VAL A 296 -1.77 3.83 -9.52
N LEU A 297 -1.80 4.44 -10.71
CA LEU A 297 -1.36 5.83 -10.93
C LEU A 297 -2.45 6.84 -10.56
N ARG A 298 -3.66 6.35 -10.30
CA ARG A 298 -4.84 7.16 -10.02
C ARG A 298 -5.04 8.29 -11.05
N VAL A 299 -5.01 7.91 -12.31
CA VAL A 299 -5.10 8.83 -13.45
C VAL A 299 -6.29 8.47 -14.32
N VAL A 300 -7.04 9.50 -14.73
CA VAL A 300 -8.05 9.40 -15.77
C VAL A 300 -7.67 10.35 -16.91
N VAL A 301 -7.79 9.88 -18.14
CA VAL A 301 -7.64 10.69 -19.36
C VAL A 301 -8.78 10.37 -20.31
N GLU A 302 -9.48 11.39 -20.77
CA GLU A 302 -10.58 11.26 -21.72
C GLU A 302 -10.10 11.71 -23.11
N PHE A 303 -10.21 10.83 -24.07
CA PHE A 303 -9.95 11.14 -25.47
C PHE A 303 -11.22 11.69 -26.13
N PRO A 304 -11.10 12.31 -27.28
CA PRO A 304 -12.28 12.83 -27.99
C PRO A 304 -13.34 11.73 -28.17
N LYS A 305 -14.60 12.13 -28.09
CA LYS A 305 -15.73 11.22 -28.26
C LYS A 305 -15.61 10.45 -29.58
N ASP A 306 -15.93 9.17 -29.52
CA ASP A 306 -15.90 8.23 -30.65
C ASP A 306 -14.48 7.87 -31.16
N TRP A 307 -13.42 8.35 -30.52
CA TRP A 307 -12.06 7.90 -30.85
C TRP A 307 -11.82 6.48 -30.35
N GLY A 308 -11.15 5.67 -31.18
CA GLY A 308 -10.64 4.38 -30.77
C GLY A 308 -9.43 4.56 -29.82
N VAL A 309 -9.49 3.99 -28.63
CA VAL A 309 -8.41 4.11 -27.64
C VAL A 309 -7.82 2.73 -27.36
N ILE A 310 -6.49 2.63 -27.42
CA ILE A 310 -5.75 1.39 -27.19
C ILE A 310 -4.72 1.63 -26.07
N ASN A 311 -4.69 0.73 -25.10
CA ASN A 311 -3.64 0.67 -24.10
C ASN A 311 -2.59 -0.35 -24.54
N THR A 312 -1.39 0.11 -24.89
CA THR A 312 -0.27 -0.75 -25.32
C THR A 312 0.58 -1.22 -24.14
N GLY A 313 0.27 -0.83 -22.92
CA GLY A 313 1.07 -1.08 -21.71
C GLY A 313 2.29 -0.16 -21.57
N LYS A 314 2.68 0.54 -22.62
CA LYS A 314 3.75 1.56 -22.62
C LYS A 314 3.23 2.96 -22.86
N ALA A 315 2.13 3.06 -23.56
CA ALA A 315 1.43 4.30 -23.90
C ALA A 315 -0.05 4.02 -24.11
N ILE A 316 -0.85 5.07 -24.04
CA ILE A 316 -2.25 5.07 -24.44
C ILE A 316 -2.33 5.81 -25.74
N GLU A 317 -2.90 5.18 -26.73
CA GLU A 317 -2.99 5.69 -28.11
C GLU A 317 -4.45 5.87 -28.47
N GLY A 318 -4.85 7.12 -28.73
CA GLY A 318 -6.16 7.46 -29.23
C GLY A 318 -6.11 7.86 -30.70
N GLY A 319 -6.90 7.21 -31.54
CA GLY A 319 -7.00 7.48 -32.97
C GLY A 319 -8.39 7.96 -33.39
N SER A 320 -8.44 8.89 -34.33
CA SER A 320 -9.66 9.39 -34.92
C SER A 320 -10.48 8.29 -35.61
N PRO A 321 -11.83 8.34 -35.60
CA PRO A 321 -12.67 7.40 -36.35
C PRO A 321 -12.40 7.40 -37.86
N GLN A 322 -11.88 8.50 -38.40
CA GLN A 322 -11.44 8.60 -39.79
C GLN A 322 -10.05 7.99 -40.06
N GLY A 323 -9.44 7.40 -39.02
CA GLY A 323 -8.11 6.82 -39.06
C GLY A 323 -7.00 7.80 -38.62
N ASP A 324 -5.77 7.27 -38.48
CA ASP A 324 -4.63 8.03 -37.95
C ASP A 324 -4.25 9.24 -38.83
N ALA A 325 -4.57 9.18 -40.13
CA ALA A 325 -4.38 10.29 -41.07
C ALA A 325 -5.21 11.54 -40.69
N ALA A 326 -6.31 11.38 -39.94
CA ALA A 326 -7.15 12.49 -39.48
C ALA A 326 -6.79 12.98 -38.06
N GLY A 327 -6.15 12.15 -37.24
CA GLY A 327 -5.66 12.57 -35.93
C GLY A 327 -5.32 11.43 -34.98
N MET A 328 -4.23 11.58 -34.25
CA MET A 328 -3.77 10.66 -33.22
C MET A 328 -3.24 11.41 -31.99
N ILE A 329 -3.58 10.94 -30.81
CA ILE A 329 -3.03 11.43 -29.52
C ILE A 329 -2.44 10.24 -28.76
N VAL A 330 -1.21 10.41 -28.28
CA VAL A 330 -0.50 9.42 -27.47
C VAL A 330 -0.20 9.99 -26.10
N VAL A 331 -0.56 9.28 -25.05
CA VAL A 331 -0.28 9.63 -23.65
C VAL A 331 0.68 8.63 -23.04
N GLN A 332 1.77 9.11 -22.45
CA GLN A 332 2.86 8.29 -21.96
C GLN A 332 3.36 8.79 -20.60
N ARG A 333 3.44 7.91 -19.59
CA ARG A 333 4.11 8.24 -18.33
C ARG A 333 5.62 8.21 -18.53
N GLN A 334 6.29 9.20 -17.95
CA GLN A 334 7.74 9.35 -17.95
C GLN A 334 8.22 9.59 -16.52
N GLY A 335 9.29 8.94 -16.11
CA GLY A 335 9.87 9.17 -14.79
C GLY A 335 10.34 10.61 -14.59
N GLY A 336 10.31 11.10 -13.35
CA GLY A 336 10.50 12.51 -13.01
C GLY A 336 11.87 13.13 -13.34
N GLY A 337 12.93 12.35 -13.46
CA GLY A 337 14.27 12.86 -13.76
C GLY A 337 14.73 13.99 -12.82
N LYS A 338 15.53 14.93 -13.34
CA LYS A 338 16.00 16.12 -12.61
C LYS A 338 15.10 17.34 -12.81
N ALA A 339 14.20 17.31 -13.80
CA ALA A 339 13.31 18.44 -14.10
C ALA A 339 12.34 18.68 -12.94
N LYS A 340 12.06 19.95 -12.67
CA LYS A 340 11.13 20.37 -11.59
C LYS A 340 9.83 20.98 -12.12
N THR A 341 9.79 21.33 -13.40
CA THR A 341 8.63 21.92 -14.06
C THR A 341 8.36 21.23 -15.39
N PRO A 342 7.11 21.23 -15.87
CA PRO A 342 6.73 20.71 -17.19
C PRO A 342 7.55 21.29 -18.34
N GLU A 343 7.77 22.60 -18.36
CA GLU A 343 8.61 23.27 -19.34
C GLU A 343 10.04 22.69 -19.37
N LYS A 344 10.71 22.67 -18.19
CA LYS A 344 12.08 22.15 -18.08
C LYS A 344 12.20 20.69 -18.47
N TYR A 345 11.14 19.93 -18.27
CA TYR A 345 11.12 18.55 -18.71
C TYR A 345 11.17 18.45 -20.24
N LEU A 346 10.36 19.24 -20.97
CA LEU A 346 10.40 19.25 -22.43
C LEU A 346 11.73 19.81 -22.96
N VAL A 347 12.18 20.97 -22.46
CA VAL A 347 13.34 21.68 -22.98
C VAL A 347 14.66 21.02 -22.55
N GLU A 348 14.85 20.78 -21.25
CA GLU A 348 16.14 20.31 -20.71
C GLU A 348 16.29 18.78 -20.77
N THR A 349 15.20 18.01 -20.53
CA THR A 349 15.26 16.54 -20.47
C THR A 349 15.02 15.93 -21.85
N LEU A 350 13.97 16.35 -22.57
CA LEU A 350 13.66 15.83 -23.91
C LEU A 350 14.37 16.58 -25.03
N LYS A 351 15.16 17.64 -24.69
CA LYS A 351 15.96 18.44 -25.65
C LYS A 351 15.10 19.05 -26.77
N ARG A 352 13.92 19.55 -26.37
CA ARG A 352 12.98 20.19 -27.30
C ARG A 352 13.10 21.70 -27.20
N ASP A 353 14.12 22.26 -27.83
CA ASP A 353 14.35 23.71 -28.00
C ASP A 353 13.71 24.27 -29.30
N ASP A 354 13.09 23.39 -30.06
CA ASP A 354 12.44 23.63 -31.34
C ASP A 354 10.93 23.94 -31.22
N LEU A 355 10.41 24.07 -30.00
CA LEU A 355 9.00 24.29 -29.75
C LEU A 355 8.57 25.75 -30.02
N THR A 356 7.35 25.90 -30.53
CA THR A 356 6.73 27.20 -30.81
C THR A 356 5.38 27.31 -30.10
N ASN A 357 4.86 28.53 -29.98
CA ASN A 357 3.57 28.81 -29.32
C ASN A 357 3.43 28.16 -27.93
N PRO A 358 4.38 28.38 -27.02
CA PRO A 358 4.37 27.78 -25.70
C PRO A 358 3.25 28.36 -24.82
N GLU A 359 2.65 27.50 -23.99
CA GLU A 359 1.62 27.87 -23.04
C GLU A 359 1.83 27.12 -21.72
N GLU A 360 2.00 27.86 -20.62
CA GLU A 360 1.92 27.33 -19.27
C GLU A 360 0.46 27.28 -18.82
N LEU A 361 0.03 26.18 -18.25
CA LEU A 361 -1.35 26.00 -17.78
C LEU A 361 -1.39 25.12 -16.52
N THR A 362 -2.55 25.12 -15.90
CA THR A 362 -2.85 24.23 -14.77
C THR A 362 -4.02 23.34 -15.14
N VAL A 363 -3.81 22.03 -15.12
CA VAL A 363 -4.80 21.01 -15.42
C VAL A 363 -5.23 20.32 -14.12
N ASN A 364 -6.45 20.56 -13.67
CA ASN A 364 -7.00 19.94 -12.45
C ASN A 364 -6.03 19.99 -11.26
N SER A 365 -5.43 21.16 -11.01
CA SER A 365 -4.42 21.43 -9.97
C SER A 365 -2.99 20.92 -10.27
N TYR A 366 -2.74 20.33 -11.41
CA TYR A 366 -1.42 19.89 -11.83
C TYR A 366 -0.77 20.92 -12.75
N PRO A 367 0.51 21.30 -12.51
CA PRO A 367 1.25 22.11 -13.46
C PRO A 367 1.36 21.41 -14.82
N ALA A 368 1.12 22.12 -15.88
CA ALA A 368 1.21 21.61 -17.24
C ALA A 368 1.85 22.62 -18.18
N TYR A 369 2.31 22.15 -19.33
CA TYR A 369 2.90 22.96 -20.39
C TYR A 369 2.54 22.37 -21.74
N MET A 370 2.12 23.18 -22.67
CA MET A 370 1.76 22.78 -24.03
C MET A 370 2.48 23.65 -25.06
N ALA A 371 2.85 23.08 -26.18
CA ALA A 371 3.47 23.80 -27.29
C ALA A 371 3.23 23.09 -28.62
N GLU A 372 3.54 23.78 -29.71
CA GLU A 372 3.60 23.19 -31.03
C GLU A 372 5.00 22.65 -31.31
N ALA A 373 5.07 21.50 -31.94
CA ALA A 373 6.29 20.87 -32.36
C ALA A 373 6.45 20.93 -33.89
N PRO A 374 7.69 21.06 -34.42
CA PRO A 374 7.91 21.07 -35.86
C PRO A 374 7.38 19.79 -36.53
N VAL A 375 6.76 19.95 -37.66
CA VAL A 375 6.31 18.88 -38.54
C VAL A 375 7.40 18.61 -39.57
N THR A 376 8.38 17.74 -39.22
CA THR A 376 9.46 17.35 -40.13
C THR A 376 9.27 15.89 -40.57
N GLY A 377 9.35 15.66 -41.87
CA GLY A 377 9.30 14.30 -42.45
C GLY A 377 7.93 13.61 -42.36
N SER A 378 6.86 14.33 -42.14
CA SER A 378 5.47 13.84 -42.07
C SER A 378 4.56 14.72 -42.89
N GLU A 379 3.47 14.17 -43.42
CA GLU A 379 2.41 14.90 -44.13
C GLU A 379 1.43 15.59 -43.17
N SER A 380 1.64 15.50 -41.87
CA SER A 380 0.82 16.17 -40.86
C SER A 380 0.79 17.67 -41.01
N LYS A 381 -0.35 18.29 -40.69
CA LYS A 381 -0.54 19.74 -40.72
C LYS A 381 -0.24 20.42 -39.38
N LEU A 382 -0.39 19.69 -38.27
CA LEU A 382 -0.15 20.22 -36.93
C LEU A 382 0.36 19.10 -36.02
N ARG A 383 1.39 19.40 -35.27
CA ARG A 383 1.91 18.54 -34.20
C ARG A 383 1.92 19.30 -32.88
N LEU A 384 1.33 18.70 -31.85
CA LEU A 384 1.25 19.24 -30.50
C LEU A 384 2.00 18.35 -29.52
N ILE A 385 2.59 18.98 -28.53
CA ILE A 385 3.22 18.31 -27.40
C ILE A 385 2.79 19.00 -26.11
N ALA A 386 2.47 18.21 -25.10
CA ALA A 386 2.18 18.72 -23.77
C ALA A 386 2.74 17.79 -22.70
N THR A 387 2.94 18.33 -21.50
CA THR A 387 3.29 17.51 -20.35
C THR A 387 2.60 18.01 -19.10
N VAL A 388 2.19 17.06 -18.24
CA VAL A 388 1.55 17.32 -16.94
C VAL A 388 2.45 16.74 -15.87
N LEU A 389 2.74 17.49 -14.81
CA LEU A 389 3.50 17.01 -13.65
C LEU A 389 2.54 16.59 -12.54
N LYS A 390 2.52 15.28 -12.24
CA LYS A 390 1.71 14.71 -11.15
C LYS A 390 2.58 13.78 -10.29
N ASP A 391 2.61 14.04 -8.99
CA ASP A 391 3.31 13.21 -7.97
C ASP A 391 4.80 12.94 -8.26
N GLY A 392 5.47 13.84 -8.99
CA GLY A 392 6.87 13.72 -9.36
C GLY A 392 7.12 13.01 -10.68
N ASP A 393 6.09 12.50 -11.34
CA ASP A 393 6.14 11.92 -12.69
C ASP A 393 5.61 12.90 -13.73
N PHE A 394 6.16 12.83 -14.93
CA PHE A 394 5.66 13.56 -16.08
C PHE A 394 4.80 12.67 -16.96
N TYR A 395 3.64 13.20 -17.36
CA TYR A 395 2.76 12.57 -18.34
C TYR A 395 2.88 13.36 -19.63
N LEU A 396 3.50 12.73 -20.62
CA LEU A 396 3.78 13.31 -21.91
C LEU A 396 2.64 12.99 -22.89
N LEU A 397 2.01 14.02 -23.42
CA LEU A 397 1.02 13.95 -24.49
C LEU A 397 1.68 14.36 -25.81
N LYS A 398 1.49 13.59 -26.85
CA LYS A 398 1.91 13.92 -28.21
C LYS A 398 0.71 13.78 -29.13
N GLY A 399 0.48 14.76 -29.95
CA GLY A 399 -0.63 14.74 -30.87
C GLY A 399 -0.20 15.12 -32.28
N ASP A 400 -0.79 14.45 -33.25
CA ASP A 400 -0.54 14.65 -34.67
C ASP A 400 -1.88 14.72 -35.43
N SER A 401 -2.13 15.83 -36.14
CA SER A 401 -3.40 16.01 -36.85
C SER A 401 -3.55 15.13 -38.11
N GLY A 402 -2.44 14.53 -38.54
CA GLY A 402 -2.42 13.83 -39.80
C GLY A 402 -2.61 14.73 -41.04
N PRO A 403 -2.47 14.16 -42.25
CA PRO A 403 -2.62 14.91 -43.50
C PRO A 403 -4.08 15.32 -43.81
N ASP A 404 -5.03 14.52 -43.38
CA ASP A 404 -6.46 14.74 -43.64
C ASP A 404 -7.17 15.52 -42.51
N GLY A 405 -6.48 15.70 -41.36
CA GLY A 405 -7.03 16.39 -40.21
C GLY A 405 -7.16 17.92 -40.39
N ASP A 406 -8.17 18.50 -39.77
CA ASP A 406 -8.30 19.95 -39.62
C ASP A 406 -7.47 20.40 -38.40
N PRO A 407 -6.45 21.26 -38.56
CA PRO A 407 -5.59 21.71 -37.46
C PRO A 407 -6.33 22.39 -36.32
N ALA A 408 -7.38 23.16 -36.61
CA ALA A 408 -8.14 23.90 -35.59
C ALA A 408 -9.02 22.94 -34.75
N VAL A 409 -9.64 21.97 -35.40
CA VAL A 409 -10.41 20.90 -34.73
C VAL A 409 -9.50 20.05 -33.88
N PHE A 410 -8.37 19.63 -34.45
CA PHE A 410 -7.40 18.80 -33.75
C PHE A 410 -6.79 19.49 -32.52
N ARG A 411 -6.43 20.78 -32.63
CA ARG A 411 -5.94 21.58 -31.49
C ARG A 411 -6.93 21.59 -30.34
N ARG A 412 -8.22 21.78 -30.63
CA ARG A 412 -9.28 21.75 -29.62
C ARG A 412 -9.38 20.36 -28.98
N GLN A 413 -9.41 19.29 -29.76
CA GLN A 413 -9.48 17.90 -29.30
C GLN A 413 -8.28 17.52 -28.44
N PHE A 414 -7.08 17.94 -28.84
CA PHE A 414 -5.86 17.72 -28.05
C PHE A 414 -5.93 18.47 -26.71
N ARG A 415 -6.40 19.70 -26.71
CA ARG A 415 -6.58 20.50 -25.50
C ARG A 415 -7.63 19.87 -24.57
N GLU A 416 -8.77 19.47 -25.09
CA GLU A 416 -9.79 18.75 -24.31
C GLU A 416 -9.24 17.49 -23.66
N THR A 417 -8.45 16.71 -24.39
CA THR A 417 -7.76 15.52 -23.85
C THR A 417 -6.75 15.89 -22.75
N LEU A 418 -5.97 16.95 -22.95
CA LEU A 418 -5.02 17.44 -21.94
C LEU A 418 -5.75 17.91 -20.67
N GLU A 419 -6.80 18.71 -20.82
CA GLU A 419 -7.59 19.26 -19.71
C GLU A 419 -8.42 18.20 -18.97
N SER A 420 -8.71 17.07 -19.61
CA SER A 420 -9.37 15.91 -19.00
C SER A 420 -8.46 15.15 -18.01
N PHE A 421 -7.15 15.34 -18.09
CA PHE A 421 -6.19 14.67 -17.19
C PHE A 421 -6.48 15.03 -15.74
N ARG A 422 -6.85 14.05 -14.93
CA ARG A 422 -7.22 14.23 -13.52
C ARG A 422 -6.93 13.03 -12.66
N THR A 423 -7.01 13.22 -11.35
CA THR A 423 -7.02 12.11 -10.41
C THR A 423 -8.34 11.34 -10.51
N MET A 424 -8.26 10.02 -10.32
CA MET A 424 -9.45 9.17 -10.20
C MET A 424 -10.29 9.52 -8.98
N THR A 425 -11.60 9.57 -9.17
CA THR A 425 -12.60 9.56 -8.10
C THR A 425 -12.95 8.12 -7.68
N ALA A 426 -13.74 7.95 -6.62
CA ALA A 426 -14.29 6.64 -6.24
C ALA A 426 -15.19 6.04 -7.34
N ALA A 427 -15.98 6.89 -7.99
CA ALA A 427 -16.80 6.46 -9.11
C ALA A 427 -15.95 5.94 -10.28
N ASP A 428 -14.82 6.62 -10.57
CA ASP A 428 -13.87 6.17 -11.58
C ASP A 428 -13.20 4.84 -11.17
N ALA A 429 -12.88 4.66 -9.89
CA ALA A 429 -12.28 3.42 -9.40
C ALA A 429 -13.22 2.23 -9.59
N ARG A 430 -14.51 2.40 -9.32
CA ARG A 430 -15.54 1.38 -9.61
C ARG A 430 -15.62 1.06 -11.12
N LEU A 431 -15.52 2.07 -11.97
CA LEU A 431 -15.51 1.90 -13.42
C LEU A 431 -14.21 1.25 -13.92
N ALA A 432 -13.08 1.60 -13.32
CA ALA A 432 -11.75 1.14 -13.73
C ALA A 432 -11.48 -0.32 -13.37
N ASN A 433 -11.92 -0.75 -12.20
CA ASN A 433 -11.67 -2.11 -11.76
C ASN A 433 -12.62 -3.12 -12.42
N GLY A 434 -13.76 -2.68 -12.89
CA GLY A 434 -14.70 -3.56 -13.61
C GLY A 434 -15.24 -4.72 -12.78
N GLN A 435 -14.68 -4.99 -11.59
CA GLN A 435 -15.04 -6.08 -10.70
C GLN A 435 -15.50 -5.55 -9.35
N THR A 436 -16.64 -6.07 -8.89
CA THR A 436 -17.18 -5.77 -7.57
C THR A 436 -17.59 -7.07 -6.87
N ILE A 437 -17.59 -7.04 -5.55
CA ILE A 437 -18.17 -8.10 -4.76
C ILE A 437 -19.68 -8.00 -4.88
N LYS A 438 -20.32 -9.14 -5.16
CA LYS A 438 -21.74 -9.35 -5.02
C LYS A 438 -21.99 -10.32 -3.88
N VAL A 439 -22.77 -9.91 -2.90
CA VAL A 439 -23.18 -10.77 -1.79
C VAL A 439 -24.45 -11.53 -2.20
N ILE A 440 -24.43 -12.84 -2.01
CA ILE A 440 -25.58 -13.71 -2.24
C ILE A 440 -25.77 -14.66 -1.07
N VAL A 441 -26.98 -15.19 -0.90
CA VAL A 441 -27.25 -16.28 0.02
C VAL A 441 -27.00 -17.60 -0.69
N ALA A 442 -26.21 -18.48 -0.08
CA ALA A 442 -25.91 -19.78 -0.64
C ALA A 442 -27.15 -20.67 -0.65
N GLU A 443 -27.45 -21.30 -1.77
CA GLU A 443 -28.52 -22.28 -1.94
C GLU A 443 -27.99 -23.71 -1.79
N PRO A 444 -28.85 -24.70 -1.43
CA PRO A 444 -28.43 -26.09 -1.37
C PRO A 444 -27.81 -26.59 -2.67
N GLY A 445 -26.61 -27.17 -2.59
CA GLY A 445 -25.89 -27.72 -3.74
C GLY A 445 -25.08 -26.69 -4.57
N MET A 446 -25.00 -25.42 -4.15
CA MET A 446 -24.07 -24.46 -4.73
C MET A 446 -22.63 -24.93 -4.51
N THR A 447 -21.78 -24.68 -5.51
CA THR A 447 -20.34 -24.96 -5.44
C THR A 447 -19.55 -23.79 -5.98
N TYR A 448 -18.36 -23.51 -5.40
CA TYR A 448 -17.47 -22.46 -5.91
C TYR A 448 -17.05 -22.70 -7.35
N ARG A 449 -16.96 -23.95 -7.79
CA ARG A 449 -16.70 -24.28 -9.21
C ARG A 449 -17.82 -23.79 -10.14
N ALA A 450 -19.09 -23.93 -9.72
CA ALA A 450 -20.21 -23.45 -10.52
C ALA A 450 -20.31 -21.91 -10.50
N LEU A 451 -20.07 -21.30 -9.35
CA LEU A 451 -20.05 -19.85 -9.18
C LEU A 451 -18.91 -19.19 -9.96
N ALA A 452 -17.72 -19.78 -9.97
CA ALA A 452 -16.57 -19.26 -10.71
C ALA A 452 -16.80 -19.16 -12.23
N LYS A 453 -17.64 -20.05 -12.79
CA LYS A 453 -18.02 -19.98 -14.22
C LYS A 453 -18.90 -18.78 -14.56
N LYS A 454 -19.58 -18.23 -13.57
CA LYS A 454 -20.46 -17.05 -13.71
C LYS A 454 -19.76 -15.76 -13.26
N SER A 455 -18.65 -15.88 -12.54
CA SER A 455 -17.86 -14.77 -12.02
C SER A 455 -17.05 -14.08 -13.12
N SER A 456 -16.74 -12.81 -12.93
CA SER A 456 -15.82 -12.04 -13.79
C SER A 456 -14.34 -12.46 -13.63
N ILE A 457 -14.01 -13.29 -12.63
CA ILE A 457 -12.64 -13.78 -12.41
C ILE A 457 -12.24 -14.75 -13.51
N LYS A 458 -11.31 -14.34 -14.35
CA LYS A 458 -10.90 -15.12 -15.54
C LYS A 458 -9.96 -16.28 -15.26
N ARG A 459 -9.19 -16.22 -14.16
CA ARG A 459 -8.19 -17.24 -13.81
C ARG A 459 -8.34 -17.65 -12.36
N ASP A 460 -8.33 -18.96 -12.12
CA ASP A 460 -8.35 -19.55 -10.76
C ASP A 460 -9.55 -19.16 -9.90
N GLY A 461 -10.68 -18.83 -10.55
CA GLY A 461 -11.87 -18.27 -9.89
C GLY A 461 -12.41 -19.14 -8.78
N GLU A 462 -12.40 -20.49 -8.90
CA GLU A 462 -12.85 -21.41 -7.87
C GLU A 462 -12.05 -21.23 -6.57
N ASN A 463 -10.72 -21.23 -6.65
CA ASN A 463 -9.87 -21.06 -5.46
C ASN A 463 -9.94 -19.64 -4.90
N ILE A 464 -10.03 -18.62 -5.77
CA ILE A 464 -10.20 -17.24 -5.33
C ILE A 464 -11.50 -17.06 -4.55
N LEU A 465 -12.62 -17.60 -5.04
CA LEU A 465 -13.89 -17.55 -4.33
C LEU A 465 -13.82 -18.28 -2.99
N ARG A 466 -13.13 -19.44 -2.91
CA ARG A 466 -12.90 -20.09 -1.61
C ARG A 466 -12.10 -19.21 -0.66
N VAL A 467 -11.04 -18.58 -1.14
CA VAL A 467 -10.17 -17.72 -0.31
C VAL A 467 -10.94 -16.54 0.28
N ILE A 468 -11.72 -15.82 -0.54
CA ILE A 468 -12.44 -14.63 -0.06
C ILE A 468 -13.62 -14.97 0.86
N ASN A 469 -14.10 -16.23 0.82
CA ASN A 469 -15.16 -16.72 1.68
C ASN A 469 -14.66 -17.54 2.89
N GLY A 470 -13.33 -17.70 3.04
CA GLY A 470 -12.77 -18.44 4.17
C GLY A 470 -12.85 -19.98 4.04
N ASP A 471 -13.16 -20.49 2.85
CA ASP A 471 -13.37 -21.91 2.57
C ASP A 471 -12.19 -22.61 1.90
N HIS A 472 -11.06 -21.90 1.78
CA HIS A 472 -9.86 -22.47 1.17
C HIS A 472 -9.20 -23.51 2.09
N PRO A 473 -8.70 -24.68 1.56
CA PRO A 473 -8.60 -24.99 0.13
C PRO A 473 -9.74 -25.84 -0.45
N TYR A 474 -10.62 -26.43 0.35
CA TYR A 474 -11.55 -27.45 -0.11
C TYR A 474 -13.00 -27.24 0.34
N GLY A 475 -13.30 -26.20 1.11
CA GLY A 475 -14.65 -25.89 1.55
C GLY A 475 -15.58 -25.53 0.39
N GLU A 476 -16.86 -25.70 0.61
CA GLU A 476 -17.94 -25.33 -0.32
C GLU A 476 -19.01 -24.53 0.43
N PRO A 477 -19.83 -23.71 -0.26
CA PRO A 477 -20.85 -22.89 0.39
C PRO A 477 -21.85 -23.74 1.19
N THR A 478 -22.14 -23.31 2.42
CA THR A 478 -23.20 -23.91 3.22
C THR A 478 -24.53 -23.19 2.95
N ALA A 479 -25.61 -23.94 2.69
CA ALA A 479 -26.91 -23.36 2.41
C ALA A 479 -27.37 -22.43 3.54
N GLY A 480 -27.76 -21.22 3.20
CA GLY A 480 -28.20 -20.18 4.13
C GLY A 480 -27.11 -19.18 4.50
N ASP A 481 -25.82 -19.46 4.24
CA ASP A 481 -24.74 -18.52 4.51
C ASP A 481 -24.69 -17.42 3.46
N TYR A 482 -24.29 -16.22 3.89
CA TYR A 482 -23.89 -15.16 2.98
C TYR A 482 -22.53 -15.50 2.39
N ILE A 483 -22.42 -15.40 1.09
CA ILE A 483 -21.17 -15.62 0.36
C ILE A 483 -20.90 -14.50 -0.63
N LYS A 484 -19.63 -14.26 -0.87
CA LYS A 484 -19.13 -13.29 -1.84
C LYS A 484 -18.87 -13.96 -3.18
N ILE A 485 -19.40 -13.38 -4.24
CA ILE A 485 -18.99 -13.66 -5.62
C ILE A 485 -18.42 -12.39 -6.24
N VAL A 486 -17.73 -12.48 -7.36
CA VAL A 486 -17.12 -11.34 -8.03
C VAL A 486 -17.76 -11.19 -9.42
N GLU A 487 -18.35 -10.04 -9.66
CA GLU A 487 -19.02 -9.66 -10.93
C GLU A 487 -18.26 -8.61 -11.71
#